data_d25d9a595acefe8075d4d76bc12ee284
#
_entry.id   d25d9a595acefe8075d4d76bc12ee284
#
_cell.length_a   1.000
_cell.length_b   1.000
_cell.length_c   1.000
_cell.angle_alpha   90.00
_cell.angle_beta   90.00
_cell.angle_gamma   90.00
#
_symmetry.space_group_name_H-M   'P 1'
#
loop_
_entity.id
_entity.type
_entity.pdbx_description
1 polymer ?
#
loop_
_entity_poly.entity_id
_entity_poly.type
_entity_poly.pdbx_seq_one_letter_code
_entity_poly.pdbx_strand_id
1 'polypeptide(L)'
;MRLMIRNFFIAICSIIFCPYNLQGQNGVSLETKLVHKLTLVADSLTKHLKPWIVPVSIFDVRKYGAIGDGSTLNTTAIQKAIDACFVAGGGTVRIAGGEYVTGTIELKSGVMLEVAKGARLLGSTNLKDYPDKVERFQSVMNVIHKYRISLIYAERAERVGICGEGEIYFRGEAKNFPGPETIGALEGRPFGIRMIECNNVVLKGITLRNSAAWMQSYIYCRDLIFDGITVFNHANHNNDALDPDGCKNVIVRNCFFSSHDDAMCLKSASAKPCENILIENSTFYSTCNAFKLGTDTQGDYRNIIARKLVLGGLPDASQSFRNRDDCSTGITLATVDGGNIENILIQDIEINRSRCPIFLRIGNRGRRLNEKMEHPGYLKNVVIKNIKGTDNRLQGSLISGIKEYPVENVVIRNMDIETVGGGTQKMATLEVPELEGGYPDAQDFRRNGLPAFGFYVRHAQNIYFKNIHITPKKAEERPLFRVGKDVENLWVDSKEMADVKYTFRNPILGGDYPDPTIIRSGEDYYMTHSAFNYLPGLTIFHSRDLVNWQPVSVALTRYLGSVWAPDICKYQGKYYIYFTVSQGNDRFSNHVVYADSPEGPWSEPVDLKIGYWIDPVSYTHLTLPTNSLV
;
A
#
# COMPACT_ATOMS: atom_id res chain seq x y z
N MET A 1 -40.18 51.01 -6.29
CA MET A 1 -40.40 51.96 -5.20
C MET A 1 -40.52 51.19 -3.88
N ARG A 2 -39.58 51.45 -2.96
CA ARG A 2 -39.47 51.02 -1.56
C ARG A 2 -39.31 49.53 -1.28
N LEU A 3 -38.11 49.08 -1.13
CA LEU A 3 -37.27 48.83 0.09
C LEU A 3 -38.06 48.54 1.38
N MET A 4 -37.89 47.30 1.90
CA MET A 4 -37.87 47.04 3.33
C MET A 4 -36.76 46.04 3.67
N ILE A 5 -35.73 46.57 4.34
CA ILE A 5 -34.65 45.89 5.00
C ILE A 5 -35.21 45.27 6.29
N ARG A 6 -34.96 43.97 6.52
CA ARG A 6 -35.13 43.35 7.83
C ARG A 6 -33.80 42.78 8.31
N ASN A 7 -33.23 43.46 9.29
CA ASN A 7 -32.08 43.06 10.08
C ASN A 7 -32.39 41.78 10.87
N PHE A 8 -31.58 40.77 10.69
CA PHE A 8 -31.47 39.66 11.64
C PHE A 8 -30.16 39.82 12.42
N PHE A 9 -30.27 40.12 13.70
CA PHE A 9 -29.17 39.98 14.68
C PHE A 9 -28.88 38.50 14.90
N ILE A 10 -27.69 38.07 14.51
CA ILE A 10 -27.13 36.77 14.92
C ILE A 10 -26.27 37.04 16.14
N ALA A 11 -26.69 36.50 17.27
CA ALA A 11 -25.89 36.45 18.49
C ALA A 11 -24.66 35.57 18.26
N ILE A 12 -23.48 36.15 18.30
CA ILE A 12 -22.20 35.43 18.28
C ILE A 12 -21.99 34.89 19.67
N CYS A 13 -22.33 33.62 19.89
CA CYS A 13 -21.79 32.86 21.01
C CYS A 13 -20.33 32.58 20.71
N SER A 14 -19.44 33.27 21.40
CA SER A 14 -18.01 33.00 21.41
C SER A 14 -17.76 31.68 22.13
N ILE A 15 -17.80 30.56 21.38
CA ILE A 15 -17.25 29.29 21.84
C ILE A 15 -15.75 29.38 21.58
N ILE A 16 -14.98 29.48 22.66
CA ILE A 16 -13.52 29.33 22.62
C ILE A 16 -13.24 27.88 22.20
N PHE A 17 -13.09 27.64 20.91
CA PHE A 17 -12.58 26.37 20.41
C PHE A 17 -11.10 26.28 20.73
N CYS A 18 -10.72 25.30 21.53
CA CYS A 18 -9.35 24.89 21.74
C CYS A 18 -8.78 24.44 20.38
N PRO A 19 -7.73 25.08 19.84
CA PRO A 19 -7.23 24.80 18.48
C PRO A 19 -6.67 23.38 18.31
N TYR A 20 -6.42 22.66 19.40
CA TYR A 20 -5.84 21.31 19.40
C TYR A 20 -6.75 20.20 18.84
N ASN A 21 -8.06 20.42 18.76
CA ASN A 21 -8.99 19.37 18.29
C ASN A 21 -9.35 19.46 16.80
N LEU A 22 -9.07 20.58 16.14
CA LEU A 22 -9.46 20.80 14.74
C LEU A 22 -8.51 20.10 13.74
N GLN A 23 -7.25 19.92 14.07
CA GLN A 23 -6.24 19.37 13.13
C GLN A 23 -6.31 17.84 13.03
N GLY A 24 -6.58 17.13 14.11
CA GLY A 24 -6.85 15.68 14.06
C GLY A 24 -8.13 15.31 13.30
N GLN A 25 -9.11 16.24 13.22
CA GLN A 25 -10.32 16.09 12.42
C GLN A 25 -10.06 16.26 10.90
N ASN A 26 -8.99 16.96 10.50
CA ASN A 26 -8.65 17.18 9.10
C ASN A 26 -8.27 15.89 8.38
N GLY A 27 -7.53 14.98 9.01
CA GLY A 27 -7.20 13.67 8.44
C GLY A 27 -8.44 12.79 8.23
N VAL A 28 -9.37 12.77 9.19
CA VAL A 28 -10.65 12.04 9.08
C VAL A 28 -11.54 12.65 7.99
N SER A 29 -11.59 13.97 7.89
CA SER A 29 -12.35 14.68 6.83
C SER A 29 -11.76 14.41 5.45
N LEU A 30 -10.43 14.43 5.30
CA LEU A 30 -9.74 14.09 4.06
C LEU A 30 -10.05 12.65 3.64
N GLU A 31 -9.86 11.69 4.53
CA GLU A 31 -10.14 10.29 4.25
C GLU A 31 -11.59 10.07 3.81
N THR A 32 -12.56 10.58 4.58
CA THR A 32 -13.99 10.39 4.31
C THR A 32 -14.35 10.93 2.93
N LYS A 33 -13.92 12.14 2.59
CA LYS A 33 -14.19 12.76 1.28
C LYS A 33 -13.54 11.97 0.14
N LEU A 34 -12.27 11.57 0.30
CA LEU A 34 -11.54 10.87 -0.73
C LEU A 34 -12.07 9.45 -0.95
N VAL A 35 -12.33 8.70 0.11
CA VAL A 35 -12.93 7.36 0.04
C VAL A 35 -14.29 7.42 -0.64
N HIS A 36 -15.16 8.36 -0.26
CA HIS A 36 -16.46 8.54 -0.90
C HIS A 36 -16.32 8.82 -2.40
N LYS A 37 -15.52 9.81 -2.77
CA LYS A 37 -15.24 10.16 -4.18
C LYS A 37 -14.77 8.95 -4.98
N LEU A 38 -13.78 8.22 -4.47
CA LEU A 38 -13.18 7.11 -5.19
C LEU A 38 -14.06 5.85 -5.22
N THR A 39 -14.91 5.66 -4.22
CA THR A 39 -15.95 4.62 -4.25
C THR A 39 -16.92 4.89 -5.40
N LEU A 40 -17.38 6.13 -5.58
CA LEU A 40 -18.24 6.48 -6.71
C LEU A 40 -17.57 6.24 -8.07
N VAL A 41 -16.27 6.50 -8.19
CA VAL A 41 -15.51 6.18 -9.41
C VAL A 41 -15.48 4.67 -9.66
N ALA A 42 -15.17 3.85 -8.63
CA ALA A 42 -15.16 2.40 -8.75
C ALA A 42 -16.53 1.82 -9.13
N ASP A 43 -17.60 2.32 -8.50
CA ASP A 43 -18.98 1.91 -8.80
C ASP A 43 -19.38 2.28 -10.24
N SER A 44 -19.02 3.47 -10.68
CA SER A 44 -19.23 3.92 -12.06
C SER A 44 -18.49 3.04 -13.06
N LEU A 45 -17.21 2.73 -12.83
CA LEU A 45 -16.44 1.82 -13.67
C LEU A 45 -17.11 0.43 -13.73
N THR A 46 -17.43 -0.14 -12.58
CA THR A 46 -18.05 -1.47 -12.50
C THR A 46 -19.43 -1.52 -13.19
N LYS A 47 -20.19 -0.43 -13.11
CA LYS A 47 -21.52 -0.33 -13.71
C LYS A 47 -21.47 -0.15 -15.23
N HIS A 48 -20.59 0.72 -15.72
CA HIS A 48 -20.64 1.19 -17.11
C HIS A 48 -19.58 0.54 -18.02
N LEU A 49 -18.42 0.18 -17.48
CA LEU A 49 -17.39 -0.51 -18.27
C LEU A 49 -17.70 -2.01 -18.33
N LYS A 50 -18.19 -2.47 -19.48
CA LYS A 50 -18.54 -3.86 -19.74
C LYS A 50 -17.76 -4.39 -20.95
N PRO A 51 -17.45 -5.70 -20.98
CA PRO A 51 -16.91 -6.31 -22.19
C PRO A 51 -17.85 -6.06 -23.36
N TRP A 52 -17.28 -5.73 -24.51
CA TRP A 52 -18.06 -5.58 -25.73
C TRP A 52 -18.64 -6.94 -26.20
N ILE A 53 -19.72 -6.91 -26.94
CA ILE A 53 -20.36 -8.11 -27.45
C ILE A 53 -19.60 -8.59 -28.68
N VAL A 54 -18.99 -9.77 -28.59
CA VAL A 54 -18.26 -10.39 -29.68
C VAL A 54 -19.28 -11.02 -30.65
N PRO A 55 -19.20 -10.73 -31.98
CA PRO A 55 -20.04 -11.41 -32.94
C PRO A 55 -19.84 -12.95 -32.89
N VAL A 56 -20.90 -13.72 -33.17
CA VAL A 56 -20.90 -15.18 -33.03
C VAL A 56 -20.03 -15.92 -34.05
N SER A 57 -19.53 -15.23 -35.08
CA SER A 57 -18.70 -15.80 -36.14
C SER A 57 -17.36 -16.30 -35.61
N ILE A 58 -16.99 -17.53 -35.97
CA ILE A 58 -15.75 -18.19 -35.57
C ILE A 58 -14.85 -18.43 -36.77
N PHE A 59 -13.63 -17.97 -36.70
CA PHE A 59 -12.56 -18.10 -37.69
C PHE A 59 -11.48 -19.03 -37.13
N ASP A 60 -11.62 -20.32 -37.32
CA ASP A 60 -10.67 -21.34 -36.89
C ASP A 60 -9.39 -21.24 -37.72
N VAL A 61 -8.25 -21.01 -37.10
CA VAL A 61 -6.95 -20.79 -37.80
C VAL A 61 -6.54 -21.97 -38.69
N ARG A 62 -7.01 -23.20 -38.37
CA ARG A 62 -6.76 -24.41 -39.18
C ARG A 62 -7.39 -24.32 -40.57
N LYS A 63 -8.52 -23.65 -40.71
CA LYS A 63 -9.18 -23.41 -42.00
C LYS A 63 -8.40 -22.45 -42.90
N TYR A 64 -7.42 -21.75 -42.34
CA TYR A 64 -6.52 -20.80 -43.03
C TYR A 64 -5.12 -21.38 -43.24
N GLY A 65 -4.93 -22.68 -42.92
CA GLY A 65 -3.69 -23.40 -43.14
C GLY A 65 -2.76 -23.47 -41.94
N ALA A 66 -3.23 -23.13 -40.72
CA ALA A 66 -2.40 -23.26 -39.51
C ALA A 66 -2.28 -24.76 -39.11
N ILE A 67 -1.09 -25.17 -38.71
CA ILE A 67 -0.72 -26.52 -38.29
C ILE A 67 -0.27 -26.47 -36.83
N GLY A 68 -0.95 -27.20 -35.97
CA GLY A 68 -0.76 -27.21 -34.52
C GLY A 68 0.24 -28.26 -34.04
N ASP A 69 1.39 -28.35 -34.67
CA ASP A 69 2.45 -29.36 -34.41
C ASP A 69 3.59 -28.87 -33.49
N GLY A 70 3.51 -27.63 -32.98
CA GLY A 70 4.53 -27.02 -32.11
C GLY A 70 5.82 -26.58 -32.82
N SER A 71 5.92 -26.74 -34.15
CA SER A 71 7.14 -26.47 -34.92
C SER A 71 6.91 -25.58 -36.14
N THR A 72 5.81 -25.78 -36.88
CA THR A 72 5.48 -25.02 -38.07
C THR A 72 5.18 -23.54 -37.73
N LEU A 73 5.82 -22.62 -38.46
CA LEU A 73 5.55 -21.18 -38.33
C LEU A 73 4.20 -20.83 -38.96
N ASN A 74 3.23 -20.42 -38.16
CA ASN A 74 1.84 -20.18 -38.54
C ASN A 74 1.47 -18.70 -38.69
N THR A 75 2.42 -17.78 -38.64
CA THR A 75 2.15 -16.33 -38.63
C THR A 75 1.22 -15.91 -39.77
N THR A 76 1.49 -16.35 -41.00
CA THR A 76 0.67 -16.01 -42.17
C THR A 76 -0.73 -16.61 -42.09
N ALA A 77 -0.86 -17.84 -41.62
CA ALA A 77 -2.15 -18.51 -41.50
C ALA A 77 -3.04 -17.86 -40.43
N ILE A 78 -2.47 -17.56 -39.26
CA ILE A 78 -3.17 -16.87 -38.16
C ILE A 78 -3.56 -15.46 -38.61
N GLN A 79 -2.66 -14.72 -39.29
CA GLN A 79 -2.96 -13.38 -39.78
C GLN A 79 -4.09 -13.39 -40.82
N LYS A 80 -4.11 -14.36 -41.73
CA LYS A 80 -5.26 -14.54 -42.68
C LYS A 80 -6.58 -14.74 -41.97
N ALA A 81 -6.60 -15.51 -40.87
CA ALA A 81 -7.82 -15.70 -40.07
C ALA A 81 -8.27 -14.39 -39.41
N ILE A 82 -7.33 -13.61 -38.88
CA ILE A 82 -7.59 -12.28 -38.30
C ILE A 82 -8.12 -11.32 -39.36
N ASP A 83 -7.52 -11.30 -40.54
CA ASP A 83 -7.95 -10.44 -41.64
C ASP A 83 -9.34 -10.79 -42.14
N ALA A 84 -9.64 -12.09 -42.31
CA ALA A 84 -10.96 -12.56 -42.67
C ALA A 84 -12.04 -12.22 -41.62
N CYS A 85 -11.69 -12.34 -40.34
CA CYS A 85 -12.57 -11.95 -39.24
C CYS A 85 -12.87 -10.44 -39.27
N PHE A 86 -11.86 -9.61 -39.48
CA PHE A 86 -12.01 -8.16 -39.60
C PHE A 86 -12.88 -7.75 -40.78
N VAL A 87 -12.64 -8.33 -41.96
CA VAL A 87 -13.42 -8.07 -43.18
C VAL A 87 -14.88 -8.48 -43.03
N ALA A 88 -15.15 -9.55 -42.24
CA ALA A 88 -16.51 -10.00 -41.95
C ALA A 88 -17.24 -9.14 -40.89
N GLY A 89 -16.63 -8.06 -40.39
CA GLY A 89 -17.23 -7.17 -39.41
C GLY A 89 -16.95 -7.59 -37.94
N GLY A 90 -16.08 -8.58 -37.72
CA GLY A 90 -15.65 -9.04 -36.41
C GLY A 90 -16.09 -10.46 -36.08
N GLY A 91 -15.60 -10.95 -34.92
CA GLY A 91 -15.85 -12.31 -34.46
C GLY A 91 -14.72 -12.86 -33.59
N THR A 92 -14.67 -14.18 -33.48
CA THR A 92 -13.65 -14.90 -32.72
C THR A 92 -12.67 -15.60 -33.66
N VAL A 93 -11.40 -15.26 -33.62
CA VAL A 93 -10.32 -16.03 -34.23
C VAL A 93 -9.89 -17.09 -33.23
N ARG A 94 -10.13 -18.36 -33.56
CA ARG A 94 -9.94 -19.48 -32.61
C ARG A 94 -8.67 -20.26 -32.91
N ILE A 95 -7.83 -20.40 -31.90
CA ILE A 95 -6.68 -21.31 -31.84
C ILE A 95 -7.07 -22.47 -30.94
N ALA A 96 -7.20 -23.69 -31.50
CA ALA A 96 -7.69 -24.84 -30.77
C ALA A 96 -7.00 -26.15 -31.22
N GLY A 97 -6.76 -27.05 -30.26
CA GLY A 97 -6.26 -28.39 -30.51
C GLY A 97 -4.82 -28.42 -31.06
N GLY A 98 -3.83 -28.16 -30.24
CA GLY A 98 -2.41 -28.24 -30.58
C GLY A 98 -1.61 -27.03 -30.15
N GLU A 99 -0.36 -26.99 -30.63
CA GLU A 99 0.60 -25.92 -30.35
C GLU A 99 0.97 -25.19 -31.65
N TYR A 100 0.81 -23.88 -31.68
CA TYR A 100 0.98 -23.08 -32.90
C TYR A 100 2.10 -22.08 -32.71
N VAL A 101 3.21 -22.22 -33.45
CA VAL A 101 4.32 -21.26 -33.44
C VAL A 101 3.97 -20.05 -34.31
N THR A 102 4.20 -18.85 -33.80
CA THR A 102 3.98 -17.61 -34.57
C THR A 102 5.06 -16.58 -34.28
N GLY A 103 5.35 -15.76 -35.28
CA GLY A 103 5.95 -14.43 -35.12
C GLY A 103 4.88 -13.39 -34.79
N THR A 104 5.16 -12.12 -35.08
CA THR A 104 4.19 -11.04 -34.81
C THR A 104 2.88 -11.21 -35.56
N ILE A 105 1.78 -11.23 -34.81
CA ILE A 105 0.41 -11.12 -35.35
C ILE A 105 -0.20 -9.78 -34.96
N GLU A 106 -0.98 -9.19 -35.87
CA GLU A 106 -1.64 -7.90 -35.68
C GLU A 106 -3.16 -8.09 -35.53
N LEU A 107 -3.66 -7.78 -34.32
CA LEU A 107 -5.10 -7.79 -34.06
C LEU A 107 -5.76 -6.54 -34.63
N LYS A 108 -6.98 -6.70 -35.13
CA LYS A 108 -7.78 -5.65 -35.77
C LYS A 108 -9.08 -5.39 -35.04
N SER A 109 -9.76 -4.31 -35.38
CA SER A 109 -11.05 -3.94 -34.78
C SER A 109 -12.09 -5.06 -34.92
N GLY A 110 -12.86 -5.29 -33.85
CA GLY A 110 -13.89 -6.32 -33.82
C GLY A 110 -13.36 -7.75 -33.64
N VAL A 111 -12.06 -7.96 -33.45
CA VAL A 111 -11.43 -9.29 -33.34
C VAL A 111 -11.20 -9.68 -31.88
N MET A 112 -11.73 -10.84 -31.50
CA MET A 112 -11.38 -11.55 -30.26
C MET A 112 -10.50 -12.76 -30.62
N LEU A 113 -9.24 -12.75 -30.16
CA LEU A 113 -8.35 -13.91 -30.27
C LEU A 113 -8.63 -14.87 -29.13
N GLU A 114 -9.12 -16.06 -29.42
CA GLU A 114 -9.35 -17.12 -28.44
C GLU A 114 -8.27 -18.18 -28.54
N VAL A 115 -7.56 -18.43 -27.41
CA VAL A 115 -6.75 -19.64 -27.25
C VAL A 115 -7.53 -20.62 -26.39
N ALA A 116 -8.10 -21.65 -27.02
CA ALA A 116 -8.99 -22.58 -26.38
C ALA A 116 -8.24 -23.46 -25.35
N LYS A 117 -8.98 -24.01 -24.39
CA LYS A 117 -8.44 -24.93 -23.40
C LYS A 117 -7.64 -26.06 -24.05
N GLY A 118 -6.42 -26.30 -23.56
CA GLY A 118 -5.50 -27.30 -24.07
C GLY A 118 -4.78 -26.90 -25.36
N ALA A 119 -5.03 -25.73 -25.94
CA ALA A 119 -4.23 -25.18 -27.01
C ALA A 119 -3.16 -24.23 -26.49
N ARG A 120 -2.06 -24.11 -27.23
CA ARG A 120 -0.97 -23.16 -26.93
C ARG A 120 -0.58 -22.34 -28.16
N LEU A 121 -0.44 -21.04 -27.98
CA LEU A 121 0.21 -20.17 -28.93
C LEU A 121 1.67 -19.95 -28.49
N LEU A 122 2.62 -20.32 -29.35
CA LEU A 122 4.04 -20.27 -29.04
C LEU A 122 4.72 -19.13 -29.81
N GLY A 123 5.44 -18.24 -29.14
CA GLY A 123 6.26 -17.23 -29.79
C GLY A 123 7.42 -17.88 -30.59
N SER A 124 7.76 -17.37 -31.77
CA SER A 124 8.97 -17.75 -32.48
C SER A 124 10.20 -17.38 -31.64
N THR A 125 11.25 -18.20 -31.68
CA THR A 125 12.53 -17.88 -31.07
C THR A 125 13.49 -17.17 -32.03
N ASN A 126 13.04 -16.93 -33.26
CA ASN A 126 13.82 -16.24 -34.29
C ASN A 126 13.41 -14.76 -34.33
N LEU A 127 14.32 -13.85 -33.99
CA LEU A 127 14.06 -12.40 -33.95
C LEU A 127 13.58 -11.83 -35.30
N LYS A 128 13.93 -12.46 -36.42
CA LYS A 128 13.47 -12.05 -37.76
C LYS A 128 11.95 -12.15 -37.95
N ASP A 129 11.28 -12.96 -37.13
CA ASP A 129 9.81 -13.10 -37.17
C ASP A 129 9.08 -11.98 -36.44
N TYR A 130 9.81 -11.01 -35.90
CA TYR A 130 9.31 -9.83 -35.17
C TYR A 130 9.70 -8.54 -35.92
N PRO A 131 8.92 -8.14 -36.93
CA PRO A 131 9.18 -6.92 -37.65
C PRO A 131 9.07 -5.69 -36.75
N ASP A 132 9.97 -4.72 -37.01
CA ASP A 132 9.90 -3.42 -36.36
C ASP A 132 8.66 -2.67 -36.85
N LYS A 133 7.76 -2.35 -35.92
CA LYS A 133 6.55 -1.57 -36.19
C LYS A 133 6.86 -0.09 -36.10
N VAL A 134 6.72 0.63 -37.19
CA VAL A 134 6.85 2.09 -37.21
C VAL A 134 5.59 2.69 -36.62
N GLU A 135 5.61 2.90 -35.30
CA GLU A 135 4.48 3.50 -34.58
C GLU A 135 4.38 4.99 -34.93
N ARG A 136 3.16 5.46 -35.19
CA ARG A 136 2.87 6.90 -35.36
C ARG A 136 2.92 7.65 -34.02
N PHE A 137 2.88 6.91 -32.95
CA PHE A 137 2.93 7.41 -31.60
C PHE A 137 4.37 7.56 -31.11
N GLN A 138 4.67 8.71 -30.52
CA GLN A 138 5.97 8.96 -29.89
C GLN A 138 5.81 9.02 -28.36
N SER A 139 6.47 8.13 -27.65
CA SER A 139 6.67 8.18 -26.21
C SER A 139 8.17 8.24 -25.90
N VAL A 140 8.52 8.64 -24.67
CA VAL A 140 9.91 8.54 -24.19
C VAL A 140 10.46 7.14 -24.38
N MET A 141 9.65 6.13 -24.13
CA MET A 141 10.06 4.73 -24.26
C MET A 141 10.36 4.36 -25.71
N ASN A 142 9.56 4.81 -26.68
CA ASN A 142 9.79 4.53 -28.09
C ASN A 142 11.03 5.25 -28.65
N VAL A 143 11.24 6.49 -28.24
CA VAL A 143 12.33 7.32 -28.78
C VAL A 143 13.67 6.97 -28.13
N ILE A 144 13.71 6.82 -26.81
CA ILE A 144 14.95 6.53 -26.09
C ILE A 144 15.34 5.06 -26.23
N HIS A 145 14.38 4.15 -26.16
CA HIS A 145 14.63 2.72 -26.06
C HIS A 145 14.30 1.92 -27.32
N LYS A 146 13.72 2.52 -28.34
CA LYS A 146 13.35 1.89 -29.63
C LYS A 146 12.52 0.61 -29.49
N TYR A 147 11.55 0.59 -28.57
CA TYR A 147 10.75 -0.58 -28.22
C TYR A 147 9.55 -0.72 -29.14
N ARG A 148 9.67 -1.44 -30.24
CA ARG A 148 8.64 -1.52 -31.26
C ARG A 148 8.31 -2.93 -31.73
N ILE A 149 8.93 -3.96 -31.18
CA ILE A 149 8.70 -5.34 -31.55
C ILE A 149 7.89 -6.09 -30.48
N SER A 150 6.91 -6.87 -30.90
CA SER A 150 6.06 -7.68 -30.00
C SER A 150 5.51 -8.91 -30.69
N LEU A 151 5.07 -9.90 -29.93
CA LEU A 151 4.41 -11.07 -30.50
C LEU A 151 2.98 -10.73 -30.96
N ILE A 152 2.21 -10.05 -30.10
CA ILE A 152 0.86 -9.59 -30.40
C ILE A 152 0.83 -8.08 -30.41
N TYR A 153 0.38 -7.53 -31.53
CA TYR A 153 0.32 -6.09 -31.78
C TYR A 153 -1.09 -5.63 -32.12
N ALA A 154 -1.48 -4.45 -31.69
CA ALA A 154 -2.66 -3.74 -32.18
C ALA A 154 -2.45 -2.23 -32.08
N GLU A 155 -2.86 -1.46 -33.12
CA GLU A 155 -2.84 0.00 -33.10
C GLU A 155 -4.19 0.55 -33.55
N ARG A 156 -4.77 1.46 -32.76
CA ARG A 156 -6.07 2.12 -33.04
C ARG A 156 -7.24 1.18 -33.30
N ALA A 157 -7.18 -0.02 -32.71
CA ALA A 157 -8.24 -0.99 -32.84
C ALA A 157 -9.39 -0.69 -31.86
N GLU A 158 -10.61 -0.79 -32.37
CA GLU A 158 -11.84 -0.68 -31.59
C GLU A 158 -12.40 -2.08 -31.31
N ARG A 159 -12.74 -2.38 -30.05
CA ARG A 159 -13.31 -3.69 -29.66
C ARG A 159 -12.36 -4.83 -30.05
N VAL A 160 -11.24 -4.90 -29.38
CA VAL A 160 -10.21 -5.91 -29.61
C VAL A 160 -9.93 -6.66 -28.31
N GLY A 161 -9.60 -7.95 -28.40
CA GLY A 161 -9.32 -8.69 -27.18
C GLY A 161 -8.64 -10.04 -27.37
N ILE A 162 -8.31 -10.64 -26.22
CA ILE A 162 -7.71 -11.97 -26.11
C ILE A 162 -8.45 -12.72 -25.00
N CYS A 163 -8.85 -13.95 -25.24
CA CYS A 163 -9.53 -14.76 -24.23
C CYS A 163 -9.23 -16.25 -24.35
N GLY A 164 -9.79 -17.02 -23.44
CA GLY A 164 -9.73 -18.47 -23.47
C GLY A 164 -9.03 -19.06 -22.24
N GLU A 165 -9.06 -20.38 -22.11
CA GLU A 165 -8.44 -21.13 -21.03
C GLU A 165 -7.13 -21.83 -21.47
N GLY A 166 -6.59 -21.43 -22.63
CA GLY A 166 -5.31 -21.90 -23.13
C GLY A 166 -4.13 -21.06 -22.62
N GLU A 167 -2.97 -21.25 -23.24
CA GLU A 167 -1.74 -20.56 -22.88
C GLU A 167 -1.10 -19.85 -24.08
N ILE A 168 -0.61 -18.65 -23.87
CA ILE A 168 0.33 -17.98 -24.79
C ILE A 168 1.70 -18.04 -24.12
N TYR A 169 2.60 -18.85 -24.68
CA TYR A 169 3.96 -19.00 -24.23
C TYR A 169 4.91 -18.26 -25.19
N PHE A 170 5.41 -17.14 -24.74
CA PHE A 170 6.22 -16.25 -25.55
C PHE A 170 7.63 -16.74 -25.84
N ARG A 171 8.10 -17.76 -25.10
CA ARG A 171 9.43 -18.36 -25.22
C ARG A 171 10.58 -17.33 -25.11
N GLY A 172 10.38 -16.32 -24.27
CA GLY A 172 11.24 -15.15 -24.11
C GLY A 172 12.48 -15.35 -23.23
N GLU A 173 12.87 -16.60 -22.95
CA GLU A 173 14.03 -16.93 -22.13
C GLU A 173 15.30 -16.25 -22.66
N ALA A 174 16.19 -15.83 -21.74
CA ALA A 174 17.43 -15.13 -22.06
C ALA A 174 18.32 -15.87 -23.08
N LYS A 175 18.26 -17.22 -23.09
CA LYS A 175 18.96 -18.03 -24.11
C LYS A 175 18.46 -17.78 -25.55
N ASN A 176 17.18 -17.42 -25.72
CA ASN A 176 16.56 -17.16 -27.02
C ASN A 176 16.71 -15.68 -27.41
N PHE A 177 16.62 -14.79 -26.41
CA PHE A 177 16.71 -13.33 -26.58
C PHE A 177 17.64 -12.75 -25.52
N PRO A 178 18.97 -12.89 -25.68
CA PRO A 178 19.93 -12.43 -24.66
C PRO A 178 19.91 -10.92 -24.46
N GLY A 179 19.50 -10.16 -25.48
CA GLY A 179 19.57 -8.70 -25.46
C GLY A 179 21.00 -8.17 -25.46
N PRO A 180 21.18 -6.85 -25.38
CA PRO A 180 22.50 -6.24 -25.22
C PRO A 180 23.05 -6.49 -23.81
N GLU A 181 24.38 -6.45 -23.65
CA GLU A 181 25.06 -6.66 -22.35
C GLU A 181 24.66 -5.61 -21.28
N THR A 182 24.15 -4.46 -21.71
CA THR A 182 23.71 -3.40 -20.79
C THR A 182 22.43 -3.82 -20.08
N ILE A 183 22.49 -3.96 -18.77
CA ILE A 183 21.34 -4.27 -17.92
C ILE A 183 20.24 -3.20 -18.15
N GLY A 184 19.02 -3.66 -18.45
CA GLY A 184 17.86 -2.80 -18.68
C GLY A 184 17.66 -2.36 -20.13
N ALA A 185 18.60 -2.63 -21.05
CA ALA A 185 18.35 -2.41 -22.46
C ALA A 185 17.41 -3.48 -23.03
N LEU A 186 16.33 -3.06 -23.69
CA LEU A 186 15.32 -3.96 -24.27
C LEU A 186 15.53 -4.25 -25.78
N GLU A 187 16.54 -3.69 -26.38
CA GLU A 187 16.86 -3.89 -27.80
C GLU A 187 16.99 -5.38 -28.14
N GLY A 188 16.32 -5.83 -29.20
CA GLY A 188 16.32 -7.24 -29.60
C GLY A 188 15.49 -8.18 -28.71
N ARG A 189 14.71 -7.67 -27.77
CA ARG A 189 13.84 -8.46 -26.90
C ARG A 189 12.37 -8.11 -27.15
N PRO A 190 11.56 -9.00 -27.78
CA PRO A 190 10.16 -8.71 -28.05
C PRO A 190 9.30 -8.58 -26.78
N PHE A 191 8.39 -7.61 -26.79
CA PHE A 191 7.26 -7.59 -25.85
C PHE A 191 6.35 -8.79 -26.09
N GLY A 192 5.57 -9.18 -25.09
CA GLY A 192 4.52 -10.15 -25.29
C GLY A 192 3.36 -9.56 -26.08
N ILE A 193 2.64 -8.63 -25.49
CA ILE A 193 1.47 -7.93 -26.06
C ILE A 193 1.75 -6.43 -26.06
N ARG A 194 1.49 -5.76 -27.18
CA ARG A 194 1.59 -4.32 -27.29
C ARG A 194 0.39 -3.74 -28.02
N MET A 195 -0.41 -2.93 -27.32
CA MET A 195 -1.57 -2.26 -27.89
C MET A 195 -1.46 -0.74 -27.73
N ILE A 196 -1.70 0.00 -28.81
CA ILE A 196 -1.51 1.45 -28.85
C ILE A 196 -2.79 2.13 -29.32
N GLU A 197 -3.27 3.14 -28.59
CA GLU A 197 -4.47 3.92 -28.91
C GLU A 197 -5.72 3.06 -29.18
N CYS A 198 -5.79 1.85 -28.60
CA CYS A 198 -6.94 0.96 -28.73
C CYS A 198 -8.06 1.34 -27.74
N ASN A 199 -9.28 1.01 -28.12
CA ASN A 199 -10.46 1.29 -27.32
C ASN A 199 -11.33 0.03 -27.14
N ASN A 200 -12.00 -0.13 -25.98
CA ASN A 200 -12.76 -1.32 -25.63
C ASN A 200 -11.90 -2.60 -25.73
N VAL A 201 -10.82 -2.64 -24.97
CA VAL A 201 -9.88 -3.77 -24.91
C VAL A 201 -10.31 -4.75 -23.83
N VAL A 202 -10.38 -6.04 -24.16
CA VAL A 202 -10.75 -7.09 -23.20
C VAL A 202 -9.72 -8.22 -23.22
N LEU A 203 -9.12 -8.51 -22.06
CA LEU A 203 -8.38 -9.74 -21.84
C LEU A 203 -9.07 -10.55 -20.75
N LYS A 204 -9.35 -11.85 -21.04
CA LYS A 204 -10.12 -12.67 -20.10
C LYS A 204 -9.66 -14.13 -20.08
N GLY A 205 -9.38 -14.63 -18.87
CA GLY A 205 -9.21 -16.06 -18.58
C GLY A 205 -7.95 -16.71 -19.14
N ILE A 206 -7.08 -15.95 -19.80
CA ILE A 206 -5.88 -16.45 -20.50
C ILE A 206 -4.67 -16.59 -19.58
N THR A 207 -3.82 -17.59 -19.85
CA THR A 207 -2.49 -17.71 -19.23
C THR A 207 -1.41 -17.18 -20.16
N LEU A 208 -0.58 -16.27 -19.66
CA LEU A 208 0.54 -15.65 -20.36
C LEU A 208 1.86 -16.06 -19.68
N ARG A 209 2.83 -16.55 -20.47
CA ARG A 209 4.08 -17.07 -19.92
C ARG A 209 5.32 -16.58 -20.65
N ASN A 210 6.29 -16.07 -19.90
CA ASN A 210 7.69 -15.87 -20.27
C ASN A 210 7.92 -15.05 -21.55
N SER A 211 7.65 -13.75 -21.49
CA SER A 211 8.05 -12.81 -22.55
C SER A 211 9.56 -12.49 -22.47
N ALA A 212 10.13 -11.98 -23.56
CA ALA A 212 11.55 -11.59 -23.57
C ALA A 212 11.79 -10.22 -22.92
N ALA A 213 10.74 -9.40 -22.81
CA ALA A 213 10.72 -8.11 -22.13
C ALA A 213 9.39 -7.98 -21.37
N TRP A 214 8.77 -6.81 -21.31
CA TRP A 214 7.45 -6.61 -20.69
C TRP A 214 6.40 -7.52 -21.32
N MET A 215 5.60 -8.19 -20.46
CA MET A 215 4.56 -9.10 -20.93
C MET A 215 3.45 -8.36 -21.67
N GLN A 216 2.96 -7.27 -21.09
CA GLN A 216 1.81 -6.54 -21.62
C GLN A 216 2.02 -5.04 -21.51
N SER A 217 1.98 -4.33 -22.62
CA SER A 217 2.10 -2.87 -22.71
C SER A 217 0.90 -2.30 -23.46
N TYR A 218 0.16 -1.42 -22.78
CA TYR A 218 -1.01 -0.73 -23.34
C TYR A 218 -0.77 0.77 -23.28
N ILE A 219 -0.66 1.43 -24.42
CA ILE A 219 -0.31 2.84 -24.50
C ILE A 219 -1.50 3.65 -25.01
N TYR A 220 -1.94 4.65 -24.23
CA TYR A 220 -3.07 5.54 -24.57
C TYR A 220 -4.38 4.83 -24.86
N CYS A 221 -4.53 3.61 -24.39
CA CYS A 221 -5.75 2.84 -24.54
C CYS A 221 -6.82 3.33 -23.55
N ARG A 222 -8.08 3.08 -23.90
CA ARG A 222 -9.20 3.40 -23.00
C ARG A 222 -10.22 2.28 -22.97
N ASP A 223 -10.96 2.22 -21.87
CA ASP A 223 -12.00 1.24 -21.65
C ASP A 223 -11.44 -0.19 -21.69
N LEU A 224 -10.51 -0.50 -20.76
CA LEU A 224 -9.80 -1.78 -20.69
C LEU A 224 -10.34 -2.64 -19.55
N ILE A 225 -10.52 -3.93 -19.83
CA ILE A 225 -10.90 -4.93 -18.83
C ILE A 225 -9.92 -6.10 -18.88
N PHE A 226 -9.29 -6.35 -17.73
CA PHE A 226 -8.45 -7.51 -17.47
C PHE A 226 -9.14 -8.35 -16.39
N ASP A 227 -9.63 -9.54 -16.73
CA ASP A 227 -10.43 -10.37 -15.83
C ASP A 227 -9.95 -11.83 -15.84
N GLY A 228 -9.48 -12.33 -14.70
CA GLY A 228 -9.07 -13.72 -14.54
C GLY A 228 -7.80 -14.09 -15.34
N ILE A 229 -6.89 -13.15 -15.57
CA ILE A 229 -5.63 -13.40 -16.27
C ILE A 229 -4.60 -13.98 -15.32
N THR A 230 -3.86 -14.99 -15.80
CA THR A 230 -2.70 -15.53 -15.11
C THR A 230 -1.42 -15.18 -15.87
N VAL A 231 -0.45 -14.57 -15.20
CA VAL A 231 0.86 -14.25 -15.77
C VAL A 231 1.97 -14.91 -14.95
N PHE A 232 2.87 -15.63 -15.66
CA PHE A 232 4.16 -16.08 -15.14
C PHE A 232 5.27 -15.52 -16.03
N ASN A 233 6.05 -14.57 -15.53
CA ASN A 233 7.04 -13.86 -16.31
C ASN A 233 8.41 -13.79 -15.60
N HIS A 234 9.16 -14.89 -15.65
CA HIS A 234 10.46 -15.04 -14.97
C HIS A 234 11.56 -15.58 -15.89
N ALA A 235 11.55 -15.21 -17.15
CA ALA A 235 12.42 -15.77 -18.18
C ALA A 235 13.63 -14.91 -18.53
N ASN A 236 13.55 -13.62 -18.24
CA ASN A 236 14.54 -12.64 -18.67
C ASN A 236 14.51 -11.40 -17.74
N HIS A 237 15.38 -10.43 -17.99
CA HIS A 237 15.31 -9.11 -17.35
C HIS A 237 14.10 -8.31 -17.84
N ASN A 238 13.63 -7.33 -17.06
CA ASN A 238 12.49 -6.46 -17.38
C ASN A 238 11.24 -7.27 -17.76
N ASN A 239 10.98 -8.31 -17.01
CA ASN A 239 9.81 -9.15 -17.18
C ASN A 239 8.65 -8.61 -16.33
N ASP A 240 8.19 -7.39 -16.64
CA ASP A 240 6.98 -6.80 -16.08
C ASP A 240 5.76 -7.64 -16.51
N ALA A 241 4.68 -7.65 -15.72
CA ALA A 241 3.51 -8.44 -16.06
C ALA A 241 2.41 -7.62 -16.76
N LEU A 242 2.09 -6.40 -16.26
CA LEU A 242 1.06 -5.55 -16.86
C LEU A 242 1.41 -4.06 -16.69
N ASP A 243 1.54 -3.36 -17.81
CA ASP A 243 1.94 -1.95 -17.93
C ASP A 243 0.93 -1.11 -18.73
N PRO A 244 -0.18 -0.65 -18.14
CA PRO A 244 -1.00 0.41 -18.71
C PRO A 244 -0.27 1.76 -18.65
N ASP A 245 -0.06 2.42 -19.79
CA ASP A 245 0.64 3.69 -19.93
C ASP A 245 -0.31 4.77 -20.50
N GLY A 246 -0.61 5.80 -19.70
CA GLY A 246 -1.51 6.86 -20.10
C GLY A 246 -2.92 6.37 -20.46
N CYS A 247 -3.39 5.30 -19.79
CA CYS A 247 -4.66 4.66 -20.05
C CYS A 247 -5.80 5.23 -19.20
N LYS A 248 -7.02 5.19 -19.75
CA LYS A 248 -8.22 5.69 -19.06
C LYS A 248 -9.30 4.64 -18.96
N ASN A 249 -10.02 4.60 -17.80
CA ASN A 249 -11.08 3.66 -17.49
C ASN A 249 -10.60 2.21 -17.60
N VAL A 250 -9.87 1.76 -16.58
CA VAL A 250 -9.27 0.42 -16.54
C VAL A 250 -9.82 -0.37 -15.37
N ILE A 251 -10.22 -1.62 -15.59
CA ILE A 251 -10.53 -2.60 -14.55
C ILE A 251 -9.54 -3.76 -14.66
N VAL A 252 -8.84 -4.06 -13.57
CA VAL A 252 -8.02 -5.26 -13.38
C VAL A 252 -8.61 -6.03 -12.20
N ARG A 253 -9.08 -7.25 -12.43
CA ARG A 253 -9.70 -8.04 -11.37
C ARG A 253 -9.50 -9.54 -11.53
N ASN A 254 -9.52 -10.25 -10.41
CA ASN A 254 -9.42 -11.71 -10.36
C ASN A 254 -8.15 -12.24 -11.06
N CYS A 255 -7.07 -11.43 -11.07
CA CYS A 255 -5.82 -11.74 -11.76
C CYS A 255 -4.77 -12.30 -10.81
N PHE A 256 -3.90 -13.14 -11.37
CA PHE A 256 -2.70 -13.63 -10.70
C PHE A 256 -1.47 -13.29 -11.55
N PHE A 257 -0.58 -12.44 -11.03
CA PHE A 257 0.67 -12.07 -11.69
C PHE A 257 1.86 -12.49 -10.84
N SER A 258 2.82 -13.14 -11.48
CA SER A 258 4.12 -13.48 -10.91
C SER A 258 5.21 -13.08 -11.91
N SER A 259 6.05 -12.12 -11.55
CA SER A 259 7.00 -11.48 -12.45
C SER A 259 8.38 -11.28 -11.84
N HIS A 260 9.39 -11.24 -12.72
CA HIS A 260 10.76 -10.92 -12.31
C HIS A 260 10.95 -9.43 -12.06
N ASP A 261 10.31 -8.58 -12.85
CA ASP A 261 10.25 -7.13 -12.67
C ASP A 261 8.87 -6.72 -12.14
N ASP A 262 8.38 -5.53 -12.42
CA ASP A 262 7.14 -4.98 -11.86
C ASP A 262 5.93 -5.87 -12.19
N ALA A 263 5.09 -6.23 -11.19
CA ALA A 263 3.94 -7.08 -11.46
C ALA A 263 2.74 -6.30 -11.98
N MET A 264 2.30 -5.27 -11.27
CA MET A 264 1.26 -4.34 -11.72
C MET A 264 1.84 -2.93 -11.71
N CYS A 265 2.11 -2.39 -12.88
CA CYS A 265 2.81 -1.12 -13.02
C CYS A 265 2.05 -0.15 -13.91
N LEU A 266 1.44 0.88 -13.32
CA LEU A 266 0.87 1.98 -14.08
C LEU A 266 1.99 2.93 -14.50
N LYS A 267 2.10 3.22 -15.79
CA LYS A 267 3.09 4.14 -16.37
C LYS A 267 2.37 5.36 -16.96
N SER A 268 3.05 6.47 -17.01
CA SER A 268 2.63 7.67 -17.71
C SER A 268 3.85 8.28 -18.43
N ALA A 269 4.48 7.47 -19.27
CA ALA A 269 5.67 7.83 -20.03
C ALA A 269 5.39 8.83 -21.17
N SER A 270 4.18 9.35 -21.21
CA SER A 270 3.67 10.25 -22.23
C SER A 270 2.73 11.27 -21.57
N ALA A 271 2.37 12.32 -22.26
CA ALA A 271 1.58 13.42 -21.69
C ALA A 271 0.14 13.07 -21.24
N LYS A 272 -0.38 11.86 -21.58
CA LYS A 272 -1.72 11.46 -21.18
C LYS A 272 -1.73 10.80 -19.80
N PRO A 273 -2.71 11.13 -18.96
CA PRO A 273 -2.79 10.56 -17.62
C PRO A 273 -3.28 9.11 -17.60
N CYS A 274 -2.82 8.34 -16.60
CA CYS A 274 -3.55 7.18 -16.10
C CYS A 274 -4.70 7.66 -15.23
N GLU A 275 -5.96 7.41 -15.64
CA GLU A 275 -7.13 7.99 -14.99
C GLU A 275 -8.29 6.99 -14.85
N ASN A 276 -8.95 7.01 -13.68
CA ASN A 276 -10.09 6.15 -13.36
C ASN A 276 -9.73 4.66 -13.49
N ILE A 277 -8.93 4.15 -12.57
CA ILE A 277 -8.43 2.78 -12.59
C ILE A 277 -8.87 2.04 -11.34
N LEU A 278 -9.50 0.87 -11.52
CA LEU A 278 -9.89 -0.04 -10.47
C LEU A 278 -9.09 -1.35 -10.58
N ILE A 279 -8.38 -1.69 -9.51
CA ILE A 279 -7.61 -2.92 -9.38
C ILE A 279 -8.11 -3.64 -8.13
N GLU A 280 -8.65 -4.87 -8.31
CA GLU A 280 -9.28 -5.56 -7.19
C GLU A 280 -9.17 -7.09 -7.25
N ASN A 281 -9.33 -7.74 -6.08
CA ASN A 281 -9.41 -9.21 -5.95
C ASN A 281 -8.28 -9.94 -6.69
N SER A 282 -7.03 -9.49 -6.55
CA SER A 282 -5.92 -10.00 -7.36
C SER A 282 -4.68 -10.25 -6.51
N THR A 283 -3.78 -11.08 -7.02
CA THR A 283 -2.50 -11.39 -6.39
C THR A 283 -1.36 -10.98 -7.30
N PHE A 284 -0.42 -10.19 -6.79
CA PHE A 284 0.73 -9.70 -7.53
C PHE A 284 2.03 -10.01 -6.79
N TYR A 285 2.79 -10.98 -7.29
CA TYR A 285 4.12 -11.33 -6.82
C TYR A 285 5.18 -10.80 -7.77
N SER A 286 6.24 -10.26 -7.20
CA SER A 286 7.35 -9.70 -7.96
C SER A 286 8.68 -9.90 -7.23
N THR A 287 9.80 -9.89 -7.94
CA THR A 287 11.11 -9.68 -7.34
C THR A 287 11.56 -8.22 -7.40
N CYS A 288 10.76 -7.33 -8.01
CA CYS A 288 10.94 -5.89 -8.03
C CYS A 288 9.79 -5.19 -7.29
N ASN A 289 8.81 -4.62 -7.96
CA ASN A 289 7.68 -3.96 -7.31
C ASN A 289 6.37 -4.73 -7.54
N ALA A 290 5.65 -5.06 -6.47
CA ALA A 290 4.40 -5.80 -6.61
C ALA A 290 3.27 -4.92 -7.18
N PHE A 291 3.13 -3.69 -6.67
CA PHE A 291 2.21 -2.67 -7.18
C PHE A 291 2.92 -1.33 -7.28
N LYS A 292 2.89 -0.69 -8.47
CA LYS A 292 3.66 0.52 -8.73
C LYS A 292 2.93 1.53 -9.62
N LEU A 293 3.02 2.81 -9.27
CA LEU A 293 2.81 3.95 -10.13
C LEU A 293 4.18 4.58 -10.41
N GLY A 294 4.54 4.66 -11.67
CA GLY A 294 5.87 5.13 -12.12
C GLY A 294 6.68 4.01 -12.77
N THR A 295 7.97 4.17 -13.04
CA THR A 295 8.85 5.34 -12.82
C THR A 295 8.76 6.41 -13.91
N ASP A 296 8.26 6.10 -15.10
CA ASP A 296 8.07 7.08 -16.15
C ASP A 296 6.79 7.87 -15.86
N THR A 297 6.93 9.13 -15.51
CA THR A 297 5.89 9.96 -14.91
C THR A 297 5.80 11.34 -15.52
N GLN A 298 5.73 11.41 -16.85
CA GLN A 298 5.55 12.67 -17.58
C GLN A 298 4.10 13.17 -17.53
N GLY A 299 3.14 12.24 -17.61
CA GLY A 299 1.73 12.49 -17.41
C GLY A 299 1.30 12.16 -15.97
N ASP A 300 0.06 12.41 -15.68
CA ASP A 300 -0.50 12.30 -14.34
C ASP A 300 -1.11 10.92 -14.03
N TYR A 301 -1.37 10.70 -12.74
CA TYR A 301 -2.14 9.57 -12.22
C TYR A 301 -3.29 10.12 -11.37
N ARG A 302 -4.52 9.79 -11.73
CA ARG A 302 -5.70 10.33 -11.05
C ARG A 302 -6.76 9.27 -10.81
N ASN A 303 -7.36 9.29 -9.62
CA ASN A 303 -8.49 8.43 -9.27
C ASN A 303 -8.14 6.94 -9.44
N ILE A 304 -7.12 6.49 -8.73
CA ILE A 304 -6.66 5.09 -8.73
C ILE A 304 -7.18 4.41 -7.47
N ILE A 305 -7.86 3.28 -7.65
CA ILE A 305 -8.40 2.46 -6.56
C ILE A 305 -7.77 1.06 -6.64
N ALA A 306 -7.06 0.66 -5.58
CA ALA A 306 -6.52 -0.68 -5.42
C ALA A 306 -7.08 -1.29 -4.14
N ARG A 307 -7.75 -2.46 -4.24
CA ARG A 307 -8.39 -3.08 -3.08
C ARG A 307 -8.42 -4.59 -3.13
N LYS A 308 -8.37 -5.23 -1.95
CA LYS A 308 -8.41 -6.69 -1.82
C LYS A 308 -7.31 -7.35 -2.64
N LEU A 309 -6.06 -6.93 -2.41
CA LEU A 309 -4.89 -7.43 -3.11
C LEU A 309 -3.97 -8.20 -2.16
N VAL A 310 -3.31 -9.22 -2.70
CA VAL A 310 -2.14 -9.85 -2.08
C VAL A 310 -0.91 -9.42 -2.87
N LEU A 311 0.01 -8.74 -2.21
CA LEU A 311 1.21 -8.15 -2.80
C LEU A 311 2.47 -8.72 -2.15
N GLY A 312 3.57 -8.79 -2.88
CA GLY A 312 4.84 -9.10 -2.25
C GLY A 312 5.80 -9.93 -3.08
N GLY A 313 6.76 -10.55 -2.39
CA GLY A 313 7.70 -11.50 -2.97
C GLY A 313 7.08 -12.87 -3.23
N LEU A 314 7.76 -13.70 -4.00
CA LEU A 314 7.29 -15.02 -4.38
C LEU A 314 7.25 -15.96 -3.15
N PRO A 315 6.23 -16.81 -3.03
CA PRO A 315 6.24 -17.87 -2.01
C PRO A 315 7.37 -18.89 -2.16
N ASP A 316 7.81 -19.10 -3.39
CA ASP A 316 8.88 -20.05 -3.75
C ASP A 316 9.96 -19.34 -4.60
N ALA A 317 11.14 -19.14 -4.00
CA ALA A 317 12.28 -18.50 -4.64
C ALA A 317 12.75 -19.22 -5.92
N SER A 318 12.57 -20.54 -6.01
CA SER A 318 12.99 -21.33 -7.17
C SER A 318 12.26 -20.97 -8.47
N GLN A 319 11.08 -20.36 -8.36
CA GLN A 319 10.32 -19.85 -9.49
C GLN A 319 10.84 -18.52 -10.03
N SER A 320 11.72 -17.86 -9.29
CA SER A 320 12.29 -16.57 -9.66
C SER A 320 13.53 -16.72 -10.53
N PHE A 321 13.65 -15.90 -11.57
CA PHE A 321 14.84 -15.82 -12.44
C PHE A 321 16.16 -15.60 -11.66
N ARG A 322 16.10 -14.97 -10.48
CA ARG A 322 17.25 -14.70 -9.59
C ARG A 322 17.24 -15.52 -8.30
N ASN A 323 16.42 -16.54 -8.19
CA ASN A 323 16.28 -17.34 -6.98
C ASN A 323 16.03 -16.48 -5.71
N ARG A 324 15.08 -15.54 -5.80
CA ARG A 324 14.69 -14.62 -4.73
C ARG A 324 13.21 -14.79 -4.40
N ASP A 325 12.90 -14.71 -3.10
CA ASP A 325 11.54 -14.78 -2.56
C ASP A 325 10.98 -13.44 -2.08
N ASP A 326 11.79 -12.36 -2.14
CA ASP A 326 11.39 -11.04 -1.68
C ASP A 326 11.17 -10.06 -2.84
N CYS A 327 10.29 -9.09 -2.64
CA CYS A 327 10.16 -7.94 -3.53
C CYS A 327 10.86 -6.69 -2.97
N SER A 328 11.21 -5.78 -3.85
CA SER A 328 11.77 -4.48 -3.45
C SER A 328 10.72 -3.65 -2.72
N THR A 329 9.50 -3.56 -3.28
CA THR A 329 8.39 -2.85 -2.64
C THR A 329 7.06 -3.59 -2.76
N GLY A 330 6.23 -3.46 -1.73
CA GLY A 330 4.82 -3.86 -1.79
C GLY A 330 4.00 -2.85 -2.59
N ILE A 331 4.05 -1.58 -2.17
CA ILE A 331 3.34 -0.45 -2.78
C ILE A 331 4.35 0.64 -3.10
N THR A 332 4.41 1.07 -4.35
CA THR A 332 5.22 2.20 -4.82
C THR A 332 4.34 3.26 -5.47
N LEU A 333 4.39 4.49 -4.98
CA LEU A 333 3.86 5.67 -5.64
C LEU A 333 5.02 6.64 -5.85
N ALA A 334 5.52 6.75 -7.09
CA ALA A 334 6.71 7.54 -7.37
C ALA A 334 6.52 8.43 -8.60
N THR A 335 6.70 9.74 -8.44
CA THR A 335 6.77 10.70 -9.54
C THR A 335 8.13 11.37 -9.57
N VAL A 336 8.75 11.44 -10.76
CA VAL A 336 10.12 11.93 -10.94
C VAL A 336 10.38 12.69 -12.24
N ASP A 337 9.37 12.75 -13.13
CA ASP A 337 9.52 13.39 -14.47
C ASP A 337 8.47 14.50 -14.70
N GLY A 338 7.88 15.04 -13.60
CA GLY A 338 7.00 16.19 -13.64
C GLY A 338 5.50 15.88 -13.69
N GLY A 339 5.09 14.61 -13.75
CA GLY A 339 3.69 14.21 -13.66
C GLY A 339 3.19 14.24 -12.20
N ASN A 340 1.90 14.31 -12.03
CA ASN A 340 1.24 14.43 -10.74
C ASN A 340 0.56 13.13 -10.33
N ILE A 341 0.64 12.78 -9.05
CA ILE A 341 -0.10 11.65 -8.46
C ILE A 341 -1.12 12.20 -7.48
N GLU A 342 -2.40 11.96 -7.73
CA GLU A 342 -3.45 12.45 -6.84
C GLU A 342 -4.69 11.55 -6.78
N ASN A 343 -5.37 11.60 -5.63
CA ASN A 343 -6.60 10.88 -5.38
C ASN A 343 -6.41 9.36 -5.53
N ILE A 344 -5.63 8.79 -4.61
CA ILE A 344 -5.28 7.37 -4.58
C ILE A 344 -5.91 6.72 -3.35
N LEU A 345 -6.61 5.60 -3.55
CA LEU A 345 -7.15 4.77 -2.47
C LEU A 345 -6.59 3.35 -2.59
N ILE A 346 -5.86 2.93 -1.57
CA ILE A 346 -5.32 1.57 -1.45
C ILE A 346 -5.86 0.98 -0.16
N GLN A 347 -6.63 -0.10 -0.24
CA GLN A 347 -7.27 -0.67 0.94
C GLN A 347 -7.42 -2.19 0.90
N ASP A 348 -7.46 -2.80 2.10
CA ASP A 348 -7.65 -4.23 2.26
C ASP A 348 -6.54 -5.02 1.54
N ILE A 349 -5.30 -4.74 1.90
CA ILE A 349 -4.09 -5.26 1.24
C ILE A 349 -3.33 -6.20 2.19
N GLU A 350 -2.85 -7.29 1.64
CA GLU A 350 -1.88 -8.16 2.29
C GLU A 350 -0.49 -7.97 1.64
N ILE A 351 0.55 -7.62 2.43
CA ILE A 351 1.91 -7.39 1.94
C ILE A 351 2.88 -8.36 2.61
N ASN A 352 3.39 -9.31 1.83
CA ASN A 352 4.29 -10.33 2.34
C ASN A 352 5.66 -10.28 1.67
N ARG A 353 6.73 -10.55 2.43
CA ARG A 353 8.11 -10.64 1.92
C ARG A 353 8.57 -9.41 1.13
N SER A 354 8.10 -8.22 1.53
CA SER A 354 8.54 -6.95 0.95
C SER A 354 9.71 -6.35 1.73
N ARG A 355 10.70 -5.81 1.02
CA ARG A 355 11.79 -5.05 1.67
C ARG A 355 11.29 -3.72 2.19
N CYS A 356 10.60 -2.98 1.35
CA CYS A 356 9.97 -1.71 1.66
C CYS A 356 8.46 -1.83 1.43
N PRO A 357 7.66 -2.07 2.48
CA PRO A 357 6.21 -2.27 2.32
C PRO A 357 5.51 -1.12 1.60
N ILE A 358 5.85 0.14 1.93
CA ILE A 358 5.26 1.35 1.34
C ILE A 358 6.37 2.32 0.97
N PHE A 359 6.39 2.73 -0.29
CA PHE A 359 7.36 3.69 -0.85
C PHE A 359 6.62 4.81 -1.58
N LEU A 360 6.60 6.01 -0.99
CA LEU A 360 6.03 7.23 -1.57
C LEU A 360 7.16 8.20 -1.89
N ARG A 361 7.31 8.61 -3.18
CA ARG A 361 8.46 9.39 -3.61
C ARG A 361 8.11 10.48 -4.61
N ILE A 362 8.63 11.69 -4.35
CA ILE A 362 8.80 12.73 -5.36
C ILE A 362 10.29 12.89 -5.64
N GLY A 363 10.69 12.86 -6.91
CA GLY A 363 12.05 13.11 -7.37
C GLY A 363 12.07 14.13 -8.51
N ASN A 364 13.25 14.38 -9.05
CA ASN A 364 13.48 15.37 -10.10
C ASN A 364 14.45 14.82 -11.17
N ARG A 365 14.10 13.65 -11.72
CA ARG A 365 14.89 13.00 -12.77
C ARG A 365 14.75 13.72 -14.10
N GLY A 366 13.55 14.17 -14.43
CA GLY A 366 13.28 15.04 -15.57
C GLY A 366 13.41 14.39 -16.94
N ARG A 367 13.14 13.08 -17.07
CA ARG A 367 13.18 12.39 -18.37
C ARG A 367 11.95 12.76 -19.20
N ARG A 368 12.12 13.67 -20.18
CA ARG A 368 11.06 14.12 -21.09
C ARG A 368 11.50 14.09 -22.53
N LEU A 369 10.55 13.98 -23.47
CA LEU A 369 10.82 13.89 -24.90
C LEU A 369 11.35 15.21 -25.49
N ASN A 370 10.63 16.29 -25.34
CA ASN A 370 10.92 17.55 -26.06
C ASN A 370 10.70 18.79 -25.19
N GLU A 371 10.38 18.64 -23.91
CA GLU A 371 10.01 19.75 -23.04
C GLU A 371 10.87 19.78 -21.79
N LYS A 372 11.26 20.96 -21.38
CA LYS A 372 11.88 21.15 -20.08
C LYS A 372 10.81 20.96 -19.00
N MET A 373 11.15 20.25 -17.94
CA MET A 373 10.28 20.08 -16.79
C MET A 373 10.14 21.42 -16.06
N GLU A 374 8.90 21.88 -15.88
CA GLU A 374 8.62 23.12 -15.14
C GLU A 374 8.70 22.90 -13.62
N HIS A 375 8.25 21.74 -13.16
CA HIS A 375 8.28 21.32 -11.75
C HIS A 375 8.39 19.79 -11.67
N PRO A 376 8.87 19.25 -10.55
CA PRO A 376 9.05 17.79 -10.38
C PRO A 376 7.76 16.99 -10.26
N GLY A 377 6.60 17.64 -10.26
CA GLY A 377 5.30 17.03 -10.00
C GLY A 377 4.93 17.09 -8.52
N TYR A 378 3.73 16.61 -8.20
CA TYR A 378 3.27 16.47 -6.82
C TYR A 378 2.72 15.07 -6.55
N LEU A 379 2.73 14.68 -5.28
CA LEU A 379 2.09 13.47 -4.78
C LEU A 379 1.22 13.85 -3.60
N LYS A 380 -0.11 13.75 -3.77
CA LYS A 380 -1.06 14.19 -2.72
C LYS A 380 -2.37 13.43 -2.71
N ASN A 381 -3.11 13.57 -1.61
CA ASN A 381 -4.43 12.98 -1.42
C ASN A 381 -4.39 11.45 -1.57
N VAL A 382 -3.63 10.80 -0.70
CA VAL A 382 -3.44 9.34 -0.67
C VAL A 382 -4.04 8.77 0.60
N VAL A 383 -4.85 7.73 0.47
CA VAL A 383 -5.35 6.92 1.59
C VAL A 383 -4.89 5.48 1.42
N ILE A 384 -4.13 4.97 2.39
CA ILE A 384 -3.69 3.57 2.47
C ILE A 384 -4.23 3.01 3.78
N LYS A 385 -5.04 1.95 3.71
CA LYS A 385 -5.69 1.42 4.92
C LYS A 385 -5.94 -0.07 4.91
N ASN A 386 -6.07 -0.64 6.11
CA ASN A 386 -6.33 -2.06 6.34
C ASN A 386 -5.25 -2.92 5.68
N ILE A 387 -4.02 -2.72 6.12
CA ILE A 387 -2.84 -3.45 5.64
C ILE A 387 -2.47 -4.53 6.65
N LYS A 388 -2.29 -5.74 6.20
CA LYS A 388 -1.73 -6.84 6.98
C LYS A 388 -0.58 -7.49 6.22
N GLY A 389 0.24 -8.27 6.91
CA GLY A 389 1.28 -9.03 6.21
C GLY A 389 2.36 -9.59 7.10
N THR A 390 3.16 -10.50 6.53
CA THR A 390 4.19 -11.24 7.24
C THR A 390 5.50 -11.28 6.46
N ASP A 391 6.57 -11.65 7.16
CA ASP A 391 7.92 -11.84 6.58
C ASP A 391 8.47 -10.63 5.83
N ASN A 392 8.02 -9.42 6.13
CA ASN A 392 8.59 -8.23 5.52
C ASN A 392 10.04 -8.04 5.98
N ARG A 393 10.88 -7.52 5.09
CA ARG A 393 12.32 -7.47 5.29
C ARG A 393 12.75 -6.26 6.12
N LEU A 394 14.05 -6.11 6.28
CA LEU A 394 14.68 -5.16 7.22
C LEU A 394 14.50 -3.68 6.82
N GLN A 395 14.29 -3.35 5.55
CA GLN A 395 14.42 -1.96 5.07
C GLN A 395 13.49 -0.97 5.77
N GLY A 396 12.20 -1.28 5.89
CA GLY A 396 11.16 -0.36 6.37
C GLY A 396 10.54 0.49 5.25
N SER A 397 9.51 1.27 5.59
CA SER A 397 8.77 2.11 4.64
C SER A 397 9.34 3.53 4.53
N LEU A 398 9.18 4.17 3.37
CA LEU A 398 9.68 5.51 3.09
C LEU A 398 8.59 6.42 2.54
N ILE A 399 8.47 7.63 3.11
CA ILE A 399 7.72 8.76 2.54
C ILE A 399 8.73 9.91 2.34
N SER A 400 9.03 10.24 1.10
CA SER A 400 10.05 11.25 0.79
C SER A 400 9.68 12.09 -0.42
N GLY A 401 9.31 13.33 -0.19
CA GLY A 401 9.36 14.37 -1.20
C GLY A 401 10.78 14.80 -1.52
N ILE A 402 10.93 16.00 -2.07
CA ILE A 402 12.17 16.77 -2.17
C ILE A 402 11.94 18.14 -1.57
N LYS A 403 13.00 18.88 -1.24
CA LYS A 403 12.99 20.03 -0.35
C LYS A 403 11.86 21.06 -0.56
N GLU A 404 11.51 21.39 -1.78
CA GLU A 404 10.48 22.40 -2.09
C GLU A 404 9.16 21.77 -2.57
N TYR A 405 9.13 20.44 -2.69
CA TYR A 405 7.99 19.69 -3.19
C TYR A 405 7.69 18.53 -2.22
N PRO A 406 6.95 18.80 -1.15
CA PRO A 406 6.62 17.78 -0.15
C PRO A 406 5.60 16.77 -0.69
N VAL A 407 5.61 15.57 -0.13
CA VAL A 407 4.48 14.65 -0.21
C VAL A 407 3.38 15.16 0.70
N GLU A 408 2.14 15.25 0.20
CA GLU A 408 1.07 15.96 0.91
C GLU A 408 -0.19 15.12 1.14
N ASN A 409 -0.87 15.38 2.27
CA ASN A 409 -2.21 14.85 2.51
C ASN A 409 -2.27 13.31 2.39
N VAL A 410 -1.48 12.61 3.18
CA VAL A 410 -1.42 11.14 3.22
C VAL A 410 -2.03 10.62 4.51
N VAL A 411 -2.95 9.67 4.40
CA VAL A 411 -3.53 8.93 5.53
C VAL A 411 -3.12 7.47 5.42
N ILE A 412 -2.44 6.94 6.43
CA ILE A 412 -2.11 5.51 6.56
C ILE A 412 -2.71 5.01 7.86
N ARG A 413 -3.58 3.99 7.79
CA ARG A 413 -4.23 3.48 9.00
C ARG A 413 -4.53 1.99 8.98
N ASN A 414 -4.68 1.44 10.19
CA ASN A 414 -4.97 0.02 10.41
C ASN A 414 -3.95 -0.85 9.66
N MET A 415 -2.69 -0.70 10.03
CA MET A 415 -1.59 -1.49 9.48
C MET A 415 -1.08 -2.44 10.55
N ASP A 416 -1.15 -3.73 10.27
CA ASP A 416 -0.68 -4.81 11.15
C ASP A 416 0.23 -5.74 10.35
N ILE A 417 1.53 -5.54 10.44
CA ILE A 417 2.52 -6.32 9.69
C ILE A 417 3.64 -6.83 10.59
N GLU A 418 4.19 -7.97 10.19
CA GLU A 418 5.41 -8.53 10.76
C GLU A 418 6.63 -8.21 9.92
N THR A 419 7.75 -7.94 10.56
CA THR A 419 9.05 -7.77 9.91
C THR A 419 10.09 -8.73 10.50
N VAL A 420 11.14 -9.00 9.76
CA VAL A 420 12.24 -9.84 10.25
C VAL A 420 12.96 -9.21 11.46
N GLY A 421 12.90 -7.89 11.63
CA GLY A 421 13.62 -7.18 12.69
C GLY A 421 15.15 -7.30 12.55
N GLY A 422 15.88 -6.99 13.62
CA GLY A 422 17.34 -7.09 13.65
C GLY A 422 18.06 -5.79 13.27
N GLY A 423 17.35 -4.66 13.24
CA GLY A 423 17.98 -3.36 13.10
C GLY A 423 18.75 -2.95 14.33
N THR A 424 19.83 -2.20 14.15
CA THR A 424 20.73 -1.77 15.22
C THR A 424 20.62 -0.28 15.49
N GLN A 425 21.04 0.16 16.69
CA GLN A 425 21.13 1.58 17.06
C GLN A 425 21.96 2.39 16.05
N LYS A 426 23.01 1.80 15.49
CA LYS A 426 23.81 2.43 14.43
C LYS A 426 22.98 2.72 13.18
N MET A 427 22.05 1.84 12.83
CA MET A 427 21.15 2.07 11.68
C MET A 427 20.19 3.25 11.94
N ALA A 428 19.75 3.45 13.17
CA ALA A 428 18.86 4.56 13.52
C ALA A 428 19.48 5.95 13.28
N THR A 429 20.81 6.03 13.19
CA THR A 429 21.54 7.29 12.95
C THR A 429 22.04 7.47 11.52
N LEU A 430 21.75 6.49 10.62
CA LEU A 430 22.20 6.57 9.23
C LEU A 430 21.47 7.71 8.48
N GLU A 431 22.23 8.43 7.68
CA GLU A 431 21.67 9.36 6.73
C GLU A 431 21.12 8.61 5.51
N VAL A 432 19.96 9.03 5.03
CA VAL A 432 19.33 8.53 3.81
C VAL A 432 19.64 9.50 2.67
N PRO A 433 20.22 9.03 1.55
CA PRO A 433 20.58 9.93 0.45
C PRO A 433 19.35 10.61 -0.17
N GLU A 434 19.52 11.83 -0.67
CA GLU A 434 18.40 12.58 -1.31
C GLU A 434 18.01 12.00 -2.67
N LEU A 435 18.96 11.67 -3.52
CA LEU A 435 18.76 11.04 -4.83
C LEU A 435 17.69 11.74 -5.70
N GLU A 436 17.65 13.07 -5.70
CA GLU A 436 16.60 13.83 -6.40
C GLU A 436 16.51 13.48 -7.88
N GLY A 437 17.64 13.47 -8.59
CA GLY A 437 17.74 13.11 -9.99
C GLY A 437 17.94 11.61 -10.28
N GLY A 438 17.95 10.79 -9.24
CA GLY A 438 18.19 9.35 -9.33
C GLY A 438 16.98 8.55 -9.83
N TYR A 439 17.22 7.28 -10.11
CA TYR A 439 16.15 6.32 -10.35
C TYR A 439 15.39 6.10 -9.03
N PRO A 440 14.05 6.14 -9.01
CA PRO A 440 13.29 6.18 -7.77
C PRO A 440 12.93 4.78 -7.22
N ASP A 441 13.87 3.87 -7.17
CA ASP A 441 13.65 2.56 -6.54
C ASP A 441 13.99 2.58 -5.05
N ALA A 442 13.16 1.95 -4.25
CA ALA A 442 13.35 1.87 -2.80
C ALA A 442 14.70 1.26 -2.40
N GLN A 443 15.24 0.35 -3.22
CA GLN A 443 16.55 -0.27 -2.98
C GLN A 443 17.72 0.73 -2.97
N ASP A 444 17.59 1.87 -3.65
CA ASP A 444 18.62 2.91 -3.69
C ASP A 444 18.63 3.77 -2.41
N PHE A 445 17.53 3.72 -1.66
CA PHE A 445 17.35 4.41 -0.38
C PHE A 445 17.66 3.51 0.83
N ARG A 446 18.93 3.10 1.01
CA ARG A 446 19.33 2.25 2.13
C ARG A 446 18.65 0.87 2.15
N ARG A 447 18.84 0.10 1.10
CA ARG A 447 18.32 -1.29 0.95
C ARG A 447 18.47 -2.18 2.20
N ASN A 448 19.57 -2.00 2.95
CA ASN A 448 19.90 -2.80 4.13
C ASN A 448 19.35 -2.24 5.43
N GLY A 449 18.46 -1.26 5.39
CA GLY A 449 17.78 -0.69 6.54
C GLY A 449 17.73 0.84 6.51
N LEU A 450 16.53 1.38 6.61
CA LEU A 450 16.27 2.79 6.88
C LEU A 450 16.51 3.11 8.37
N PRO A 451 16.62 4.39 8.75
CA PRO A 451 16.78 4.77 10.17
C PRO A 451 15.55 4.48 11.04
N ALA A 452 14.46 4.01 10.47
CA ALA A 452 13.27 3.52 11.15
C ALA A 452 12.90 2.13 10.62
N PHE A 453 12.37 1.26 11.48
CA PHE A 453 11.89 -0.04 11.03
C PHE A 453 10.47 0.00 10.47
N GLY A 454 9.68 1.01 10.86
CA GLY A 454 8.35 1.27 10.32
C GLY A 454 8.39 2.30 9.19
N PHE A 455 8.48 3.59 9.54
CA PHE A 455 8.43 4.68 8.56
C PHE A 455 9.54 5.70 8.75
N TYR A 456 10.28 5.96 7.70
CA TYR A 456 11.12 7.14 7.57
C TYR A 456 10.40 8.18 6.72
N VAL A 457 10.17 9.38 7.28
CA VAL A 457 9.39 10.46 6.65
C VAL A 457 10.22 11.71 6.56
N ARG A 458 10.33 12.31 5.37
CA ARG A 458 10.97 13.63 5.15
C ARG A 458 10.32 14.35 3.98
N HIS A 459 10.49 15.66 3.90
CA HIS A 459 9.91 16.51 2.86
C HIS A 459 8.43 16.15 2.65
N ALA A 460 7.65 16.29 3.72
CA ALA A 460 6.26 15.86 3.73
C ALA A 460 5.42 16.79 4.60
N GLN A 461 4.13 16.91 4.27
CA GLN A 461 3.19 17.70 5.07
C GLN A 461 1.80 17.08 5.13
N ASN A 462 1.09 17.30 6.24
CA ASN A 462 -0.24 16.75 6.48
C ASN A 462 -0.26 15.21 6.37
N ILE A 463 0.58 14.54 7.15
CA ILE A 463 0.71 13.08 7.19
C ILE A 463 0.00 12.54 8.44
N TYR A 464 -0.91 11.60 8.27
CA TYR A 464 -1.73 11.05 9.34
C TYR A 464 -1.55 9.54 9.44
N PHE A 465 -0.99 9.07 10.55
CA PHE A 465 -0.90 7.66 10.92
C PHE A 465 -1.92 7.33 12.00
N LYS A 466 -2.61 6.18 11.87
CA LYS A 466 -3.55 5.69 12.88
C LYS A 466 -3.55 4.17 12.96
N ASN A 467 -3.44 3.62 14.18
CA ASN A 467 -3.39 2.18 14.43
C ASN A 467 -2.31 1.51 13.58
N ILE A 468 -1.05 1.89 13.79
CA ILE A 468 0.10 1.32 13.09
C ILE A 468 0.81 0.33 14.01
N HIS A 469 0.68 -0.95 13.72
CA HIS A 469 1.32 -2.05 14.44
C HIS A 469 2.31 -2.74 13.51
N ILE A 470 3.60 -2.66 13.83
CA ILE A 470 4.66 -3.35 13.12
C ILE A 470 5.46 -4.17 14.12
N THR A 471 5.39 -5.50 14.01
CA THR A 471 6.00 -6.41 14.96
C THR A 471 7.29 -7.00 14.39
N PRO A 472 8.46 -6.67 14.94
CA PRO A 472 9.72 -7.28 14.53
C PRO A 472 9.88 -8.67 15.16
N LYS A 473 10.28 -9.68 14.35
CA LYS A 473 10.56 -11.06 14.82
C LYS A 473 11.85 -11.16 15.64
N LYS A 474 12.83 -10.31 15.39
CA LYS A 474 14.09 -10.23 16.11
C LYS A 474 14.16 -8.89 16.86
N ALA A 475 15.04 -8.80 17.85
CA ALA A 475 15.29 -7.54 18.56
C ALA A 475 15.56 -6.42 17.55
N GLU A 476 14.91 -5.26 17.76
CA GLU A 476 14.94 -4.12 16.85
C GLU A 476 15.24 -2.86 17.66
N GLU A 477 16.33 -2.19 17.34
CA GLU A 477 16.79 -1.00 18.08
C GLU A 477 16.48 0.32 17.36
N ARG A 478 15.98 0.26 16.11
CA ARG A 478 15.54 1.46 15.40
C ARG A 478 14.14 1.87 15.89
N PRO A 479 13.81 3.18 15.86
CA PRO A 479 12.44 3.62 16.17
C PRO A 479 11.43 3.16 15.12
N LEU A 480 10.14 3.07 15.51
CA LEU A 480 9.05 2.81 14.58
C LEU A 480 8.91 3.94 13.55
N PHE A 481 9.04 5.19 14.01
CA PHE A 481 9.02 6.38 13.15
C PHE A 481 10.33 7.15 13.28
N ARG A 482 10.86 7.61 12.16
CA ARG A 482 11.91 8.63 12.09
C ARG A 482 11.43 9.74 11.18
N VAL A 483 11.35 10.95 11.73
CA VAL A 483 10.75 12.11 11.03
C VAL A 483 11.84 13.15 10.79
N GLY A 484 11.91 13.67 9.58
CA GLY A 484 12.80 14.76 9.20
C GLY A 484 12.36 16.10 9.80
N LYS A 485 13.28 17.03 10.00
CA LYS A 485 13.01 18.35 10.61
C LYS A 485 12.12 19.26 9.75
N ASP A 486 11.98 18.94 8.48
CA ASP A 486 11.21 19.66 7.48
C ASP A 486 9.82 19.07 7.23
N VAL A 487 9.40 18.15 8.08
CA VAL A 487 8.04 17.58 8.02
C VAL A 487 7.09 18.45 8.81
N GLU A 488 6.00 18.85 8.18
CA GLU A 488 4.98 19.69 8.79
C GLU A 488 3.69 18.92 9.02
N ASN A 489 3.03 19.12 10.16
CA ASN A 489 1.72 18.52 10.47
C ASN A 489 1.70 16.99 10.30
N LEU A 490 2.60 16.27 10.99
CA LEU A 490 2.57 14.82 11.07
C LEU A 490 1.87 14.38 12.37
N TRP A 491 0.93 13.46 12.25
CA TRP A 491 0.07 13.00 13.33
C TRP A 491 0.13 11.48 13.48
N VAL A 492 0.28 10.99 14.69
CA VAL A 492 0.14 9.58 15.04
C VAL A 492 -0.92 9.44 16.12
N ASP A 493 -1.96 8.65 15.88
CA ASP A 493 -3.08 8.43 16.80
C ASP A 493 -3.65 9.73 17.39
N SER A 494 -3.80 10.75 16.55
CA SER A 494 -4.31 12.10 16.91
C SER A 494 -3.38 12.95 17.78
N LYS A 495 -2.10 12.57 17.90
CA LYS A 495 -1.06 13.41 18.52
C LYS A 495 -0.13 13.95 17.45
N GLU A 496 0.13 15.24 17.48
CA GLU A 496 1.12 15.86 16.58
C GLU A 496 2.52 15.43 16.99
N MET A 497 3.33 15.04 16.01
CA MET A 497 4.68 14.53 16.19
C MET A 497 5.67 15.59 15.75
N ALA A 498 6.05 16.50 16.64
CA ALA A 498 7.07 17.51 16.36
C ALA A 498 8.51 16.96 16.44
N ASP A 499 8.76 15.91 17.23
CA ASP A 499 10.05 15.21 17.34
C ASP A 499 9.81 13.85 18.01
N VAL A 500 9.57 12.80 17.24
CA VAL A 500 9.36 11.47 17.84
C VAL A 500 10.68 10.83 18.17
N LYS A 501 11.07 10.97 19.42
CA LYS A 501 12.20 10.23 19.98
C LYS A 501 11.86 8.80 20.42
N TYR A 502 10.58 8.47 20.62
CA TYR A 502 10.22 7.23 21.30
C TYR A 502 9.03 6.53 20.64
N THR A 503 9.17 5.23 20.49
CA THR A 503 8.09 4.29 20.15
C THR A 503 7.86 3.35 21.32
N PHE A 504 6.64 2.90 21.54
CA PHE A 504 6.34 1.89 22.54
C PHE A 504 5.53 0.75 21.93
N ARG A 505 5.59 -0.39 22.58
CA ARG A 505 4.85 -1.58 22.19
C ARG A 505 3.73 -1.81 23.21
N ASN A 506 2.51 -2.02 22.73
CA ASN A 506 1.42 -2.49 23.57
C ASN A 506 1.43 -4.04 23.69
N PRO A 507 1.13 -4.57 24.88
CA PRO A 507 0.91 -3.83 26.13
C PRO A 507 2.22 -3.25 26.66
N ILE A 508 2.18 -2.01 27.19
CA ILE A 508 3.34 -1.36 27.83
C ILE A 508 3.73 -2.06 29.13
N LEU A 509 2.80 -2.75 29.74
CA LEU A 509 2.99 -3.59 30.90
C LEU A 509 2.21 -4.90 30.66
N GLY A 510 2.94 -6.00 30.44
CA GLY A 510 2.34 -7.31 30.20
C GLY A 510 1.96 -8.00 31.49
N GLY A 511 0.70 -8.44 31.63
CA GLY A 511 0.19 -9.10 32.83
C GLY A 511 -1.26 -8.72 33.11
N ASP A 512 -1.75 -9.10 34.30
CA ASP A 512 -3.08 -8.79 34.80
C ASP A 512 -3.00 -7.58 35.74
N TYR A 513 -3.19 -6.38 35.17
CA TYR A 513 -3.14 -5.10 35.89
C TYR A 513 -4.43 -4.31 35.65
N PRO A 514 -5.60 -4.79 36.13
CA PRO A 514 -6.86 -4.13 35.89
C PRO A 514 -7.02 -2.86 36.70
N ASP A 515 -7.93 -2.00 36.26
CA ASP A 515 -8.31 -0.73 36.90
C ASP A 515 -7.10 0.16 37.26
N PRO A 516 -6.19 0.44 36.31
CA PRO A 516 -4.98 1.24 36.59
C PRO A 516 -5.35 2.70 36.85
N THR A 517 -4.80 3.26 37.92
CA THR A 517 -4.87 4.69 38.27
C THR A 517 -3.47 5.28 38.21
N ILE A 518 -3.32 6.49 37.63
CA ILE A 518 -2.04 7.13 37.39
C ILE A 518 -2.05 8.57 37.93
N ILE A 519 -0.99 8.95 38.65
CA ILE A 519 -0.75 10.32 39.07
C ILE A 519 0.58 10.85 38.52
N ARG A 520 0.60 12.12 38.11
CA ARG A 520 1.82 12.85 37.79
C ARG A 520 2.32 13.64 38.98
N SER A 521 3.61 13.55 39.30
CA SER A 521 4.26 14.34 40.34
C SER A 521 5.58 14.92 39.81
N GLY A 522 5.56 16.17 39.33
CA GLY A 522 6.69 16.78 38.66
C GLY A 522 6.90 16.16 37.27
N GLU A 523 8.07 15.57 37.03
CA GLU A 523 8.41 14.84 35.80
C GLU A 523 8.16 13.33 35.90
N ASP A 524 7.72 12.86 37.05
CA ASP A 524 7.52 11.45 37.35
C ASP A 524 6.03 11.07 37.31
N TYR A 525 5.76 9.84 36.90
CA TYR A 525 4.43 9.23 36.89
C TYR A 525 4.43 8.00 37.80
N TYR A 526 3.38 7.86 38.60
CA TYR A 526 3.18 6.70 39.47
C TYR A 526 1.84 6.07 39.19
N MET A 527 1.81 4.74 39.11
CA MET A 527 0.62 3.96 38.80
C MET A 527 0.43 2.85 39.82
N THR A 528 -0.80 2.58 40.17
CA THR A 528 -1.21 1.35 40.89
C THR A 528 -2.46 0.78 40.23
N HIS A 529 -2.86 -0.43 40.61
CA HIS A 529 -3.96 -1.17 39.99
C HIS A 529 -4.67 -2.09 41.01
N SER A 530 -5.83 -2.67 40.63
CA SER A 530 -6.49 -3.68 41.42
C SER A 530 -5.57 -4.86 41.69
N ALA A 531 -5.54 -5.30 42.96
CA ALA A 531 -4.71 -6.44 43.38
C ALA A 531 -5.52 -7.71 43.58
N PHE A 532 -6.85 -7.61 43.62
CA PHE A 532 -7.73 -8.71 43.95
C PHE A 532 -7.24 -9.48 45.20
N ASN A 533 -6.98 -10.75 45.08
CA ASN A 533 -6.51 -11.61 46.18
C ASN A 533 -4.98 -11.76 46.24
N TYR A 534 -4.23 -11.02 45.41
CA TYR A 534 -2.78 -11.14 45.37
C TYR A 534 -2.11 -10.29 46.45
N LEU A 535 -1.04 -10.86 47.05
CA LEU A 535 -0.13 -10.16 47.96
C LEU A 535 1.32 -10.33 47.52
N PRO A 536 2.15 -9.30 47.67
CA PRO A 536 1.83 -7.95 48.13
C PRO A 536 0.90 -7.23 47.15
N GLY A 537 -0.07 -6.46 47.66
CA GLY A 537 -1.06 -5.76 46.84
C GLY A 537 -0.77 -4.27 46.66
N LEU A 538 -1.50 -3.63 45.76
CA LEU A 538 -1.33 -2.21 45.42
C LEU A 538 0.15 -1.88 45.09
N THR A 539 0.70 -2.63 44.16
CA THR A 539 2.08 -2.36 43.66
C THR A 539 2.13 -0.98 43.00
N ILE A 540 3.11 -0.19 43.39
CA ILE A 540 3.36 1.13 42.80
C ILE A 540 4.43 1.00 41.72
N PHE A 541 4.08 1.39 40.53
CA PHE A 541 4.99 1.49 39.40
C PHE A 541 5.37 2.94 39.16
N HIS A 542 6.61 3.16 38.78
CA HIS A 542 7.16 4.47 38.42
C HIS A 542 7.54 4.52 36.93
N SER A 543 7.28 5.64 36.29
CA SER A 543 7.71 5.93 34.91
C SER A 543 8.02 7.42 34.76
N ARG A 544 8.89 7.76 33.79
CA ARG A 544 9.13 9.14 33.33
C ARG A 544 8.57 9.42 31.94
N ASP A 545 8.07 8.39 31.26
CA ASP A 545 7.66 8.47 29.87
C ASP A 545 6.28 7.80 29.60
N LEU A 546 5.61 7.27 30.63
CA LEU A 546 4.37 6.50 30.55
C LEU A 546 4.47 5.18 29.75
N VAL A 547 5.67 4.78 29.37
CA VAL A 547 5.95 3.59 28.56
C VAL A 547 6.76 2.57 29.35
N ASN A 548 7.84 3.02 29.96
CA ASN A 548 8.75 2.19 30.76
C ASN A 548 8.37 2.27 32.24
N TRP A 549 7.72 1.23 32.75
CA TRP A 549 7.26 1.16 34.12
C TRP A 549 8.12 0.20 34.94
N GLN A 550 8.53 0.64 36.12
CA GLN A 550 9.31 -0.15 37.07
C GLN A 550 8.58 -0.19 38.42
N PRO A 551 8.40 -1.37 39.04
CA PRO A 551 7.86 -1.43 40.38
C PRO A 551 8.82 -0.81 41.39
N VAL A 552 8.33 0.12 42.22
CA VAL A 552 9.16 0.85 43.18
C VAL A 552 8.77 0.58 44.64
N SER A 553 7.51 0.26 44.89
CA SER A 553 7.02 -0.07 46.22
C SER A 553 5.73 -0.89 46.17
N VAL A 554 5.27 -1.31 47.35
CA VAL A 554 3.97 -1.95 47.54
C VAL A 554 3.24 -1.28 48.72
N ALA A 555 1.98 -0.93 48.51
CA ALA A 555 1.21 -0.19 49.51
C ALA A 555 0.35 -1.06 50.40
N LEU A 556 0.19 -2.36 50.11
CA LEU A 556 -0.57 -3.29 50.91
C LEU A 556 0.22 -4.60 51.11
N THR A 557 0.59 -4.89 52.35
CA THR A 557 1.42 -6.06 52.73
C THR A 557 0.63 -7.14 53.50
N ARG A 558 -0.62 -6.87 53.87
CA ARG A 558 -1.45 -7.83 54.57
C ARG A 558 -2.78 -8.06 53.82
N TYR A 559 -3.34 -9.25 53.97
CA TYR A 559 -4.61 -9.63 53.37
C TYR A 559 -5.78 -8.99 54.09
N LEU A 560 -6.66 -8.28 53.39
CA LEU A 560 -7.89 -7.68 53.87
C LEU A 560 -9.14 -8.28 53.21
N GLY A 561 -8.97 -8.92 52.09
CA GLY A 561 -9.97 -9.36 51.12
C GLY A 561 -9.55 -9.06 49.70
N SER A 562 -10.44 -9.18 48.73
CA SER A 562 -10.18 -8.83 47.33
C SER A 562 -10.16 -7.31 47.15
N VAL A 563 -9.05 -6.78 46.66
CA VAL A 563 -8.79 -5.32 46.50
C VAL A 563 -9.14 -4.87 45.08
N TRP A 564 -10.10 -3.95 44.97
CA TRP A 564 -10.67 -3.49 43.72
C TRP A 564 -10.42 -1.99 43.48
N ALA A 565 -10.30 -1.62 42.22
CA ALA A 565 -10.30 -0.28 41.67
C ALA A 565 -9.70 0.82 42.56
N PRO A 566 -8.38 0.82 42.81
CA PRO A 566 -7.74 1.86 43.60
C PRO A 566 -7.73 3.19 42.88
N ASP A 567 -7.66 4.30 43.65
CA ASP A 567 -7.36 5.63 43.13
C ASP A 567 -6.23 6.28 43.90
N ILE A 568 -5.18 6.69 43.18
CA ILE A 568 -4.02 7.36 43.74
C ILE A 568 -4.12 8.88 43.57
N CYS A 569 -3.96 9.63 44.66
CA CYS A 569 -3.92 11.08 44.62
C CYS A 569 -2.81 11.65 45.51
N LYS A 570 -2.51 12.95 45.31
CA LYS A 570 -1.58 13.72 46.15
C LYS A 570 -2.30 14.91 46.74
N TYR A 571 -2.23 15.00 48.06
CA TYR A 571 -2.84 16.11 48.82
C TYR A 571 -1.94 16.54 49.93
N GLN A 572 -1.74 17.85 50.10
CA GLN A 572 -0.86 18.49 51.12
C GLN A 572 0.50 17.81 51.26
N GLY A 573 1.11 17.45 50.14
CA GLY A 573 2.45 16.88 50.11
C GLY A 573 2.52 15.37 50.30
N LYS A 574 1.44 14.71 50.69
CA LYS A 574 1.36 13.26 50.90
C LYS A 574 0.62 12.57 49.75
N TYR A 575 0.94 11.32 49.53
CA TYR A 575 0.23 10.42 48.59
C TYR A 575 -0.78 9.57 49.33
N TYR A 576 -1.94 9.40 48.75
CA TYR A 576 -3.06 8.61 49.27
C TYR A 576 -3.51 7.63 48.19
N ILE A 577 -3.81 6.40 48.59
CA ILE A 577 -4.45 5.41 47.75
C ILE A 577 -5.74 4.98 48.43
N TYR A 578 -6.85 5.32 47.81
CA TYR A 578 -8.17 4.86 48.20
C TYR A 578 -8.49 3.57 47.45
N PHE A 579 -9.08 2.58 48.13
CA PHE A 579 -9.42 1.31 47.48
C PHE A 579 -10.58 0.61 48.20
N THR A 580 -11.32 -0.17 47.43
CA THR A 580 -12.39 -1.04 47.95
C THR A 580 -11.84 -2.43 48.28
N VAL A 581 -12.28 -2.99 49.38
CA VAL A 581 -12.02 -4.37 49.76
C VAL A 581 -13.34 -5.14 49.75
N SER A 582 -13.43 -6.19 48.94
CA SER A 582 -14.52 -7.15 48.97
C SER A 582 -14.16 -8.35 49.85
N GLN A 583 -15.00 -8.63 50.80
CA GLN A 583 -14.87 -9.79 51.71
C GLN A 583 -15.79 -10.96 51.31
N GLY A 584 -16.44 -10.88 50.13
CA GLY A 584 -17.44 -11.80 49.66
C GLY A 584 -18.85 -11.55 50.27
N ASN A 585 -19.86 -12.18 49.72
CA ASN A 585 -21.27 -12.06 50.18
C ASN A 585 -21.74 -10.60 50.26
N ASP A 586 -21.42 -9.78 49.24
CA ASP A 586 -21.79 -8.36 49.15
C ASP A 586 -21.29 -7.49 50.32
N ARG A 587 -20.22 -7.90 50.98
CA ARG A 587 -19.58 -7.12 52.02
C ARG A 587 -18.40 -6.36 51.46
N PHE A 588 -18.52 -5.05 51.40
CA PHE A 588 -17.48 -4.15 50.94
C PHE A 588 -17.07 -3.19 52.06
N SER A 589 -15.80 -2.78 52.07
CA SER A 589 -15.29 -1.72 52.91
C SER A 589 -14.28 -0.86 52.12
N ASN A 590 -14.27 0.44 52.40
CA ASN A 590 -13.37 1.37 51.73
C ASN A 590 -12.22 1.73 52.67
N HIS A 591 -11.03 1.63 52.13
CA HIS A 591 -9.80 1.84 52.89
C HIS A 591 -8.94 2.92 52.24
N VAL A 592 -8.02 3.49 53.00
CA VAL A 592 -6.99 4.37 52.54
C VAL A 592 -5.64 3.97 53.14
N VAL A 593 -4.61 4.03 52.33
CA VAL A 593 -3.20 4.05 52.75
C VAL A 593 -2.55 5.37 52.31
N TYR A 594 -1.56 5.84 53.05
CA TYR A 594 -0.87 7.09 52.74
C TYR A 594 0.63 6.99 52.99
N ALA A 595 1.40 7.82 52.28
CA ALA A 595 2.86 7.93 52.42
C ALA A 595 3.33 9.34 52.10
N ASP A 596 4.50 9.69 52.57
CA ASP A 596 5.17 10.95 52.20
C ASP A 596 5.86 10.85 50.80
N SER A 597 6.15 9.63 50.35
CA SER A 597 6.69 9.32 49.03
C SER A 597 5.95 8.12 48.40
N PRO A 598 5.78 8.07 47.08
CA PRO A 598 5.25 6.88 46.42
C PRO A 598 6.12 5.64 46.60
N GLU A 599 7.38 5.82 46.95
CA GLU A 599 8.31 4.73 47.25
C GLU A 599 8.09 4.18 48.69
N GLY A 600 7.20 4.82 49.45
CA GLY A 600 6.86 4.46 50.83
C GLY A 600 7.82 5.06 51.89
N PRO A 601 7.79 4.56 53.11
CA PRO A 601 6.89 3.52 53.60
C PRO A 601 5.42 3.95 53.63
N TRP A 602 4.53 3.03 53.21
CA TRP A 602 3.10 3.25 53.27
C TRP A 602 2.53 2.93 54.64
N SER A 603 1.49 3.67 55.05
CA SER A 603 0.78 3.44 56.29
C SER A 603 0.07 2.08 56.34
N GLU A 604 -0.26 1.62 57.54
CA GLU A 604 -1.29 0.58 57.69
C GLU A 604 -2.61 1.05 57.07
N PRO A 605 -3.40 0.13 56.45
CA PRO A 605 -4.67 0.48 55.86
C PRO A 605 -5.70 0.89 56.93
N VAL A 606 -6.31 2.05 56.68
CA VAL A 606 -7.34 2.63 57.54
C VAL A 606 -8.71 2.40 56.92
N ASP A 607 -9.63 1.73 57.63
CA ASP A 607 -11.01 1.58 57.21
C ASP A 607 -11.76 2.91 57.43
N LEU A 608 -12.29 3.46 56.32
CA LEU A 608 -12.98 4.75 56.33
C LEU A 608 -14.39 4.71 56.92
N LYS A 609 -14.96 3.53 57.06
CA LYS A 609 -16.32 3.29 57.61
C LYS A 609 -17.43 4.09 56.92
N ILE A 610 -17.29 4.31 55.60
CA ILE A 610 -18.20 5.15 54.82
C ILE A 610 -19.29 4.36 54.07
N GLY A 611 -19.47 3.09 54.38
CA GLY A 611 -20.52 2.25 53.79
C GLY A 611 -20.06 1.33 52.67
N TYR A 612 -21.01 0.76 51.92
CA TYR A 612 -20.81 -0.29 50.91
C TYR A 612 -20.64 0.29 49.50
N TRP A 613 -19.70 1.19 49.33
CA TRP A 613 -19.39 1.80 48.02
C TRP A 613 -18.23 1.09 47.34
N ILE A 614 -18.28 0.98 46.03
CA ILE A 614 -17.18 0.46 45.20
C ILE A 614 -16.59 1.59 44.37
N ASP A 615 -15.37 1.37 43.85
CA ASP A 615 -14.64 2.28 42.95
C ASP A 615 -14.47 3.70 43.54
N PRO A 616 -13.79 3.86 44.69
CA PRO A 616 -13.54 5.18 45.26
C PRO A 616 -12.70 6.03 44.33
N VAL A 617 -13.12 7.26 44.07
CA VAL A 617 -12.42 8.24 43.21
C VAL A 617 -12.11 9.49 44.02
N SER A 618 -10.86 9.95 43.97
CA SER A 618 -10.43 11.22 44.53
C SER A 618 -10.52 12.33 43.47
N TYR A 619 -11.24 13.41 43.77
CA TYR A 619 -11.24 14.61 42.96
C TYR A 619 -10.32 15.67 43.59
N THR A 620 -9.88 16.67 42.77
CA THR A 620 -9.08 17.80 43.24
C THR A 620 -9.69 18.62 44.38
N HIS A 621 -10.97 18.43 44.62
CA HIS A 621 -11.70 18.90 45.81
C HIS A 621 -12.31 17.66 46.45
N LEU A 622 -11.82 17.22 47.57
CA LEU A 622 -12.29 16.09 48.36
C LEU A 622 -13.83 16.07 48.49
N THR A 623 -14.52 15.68 47.48
CA THR A 623 -15.94 15.37 47.48
C THR A 623 -16.08 13.90 47.14
N LEU A 624 -16.70 13.15 48.05
CA LEU A 624 -17.12 11.80 47.77
C LEU A 624 -18.02 11.80 46.52
N PRO A 625 -17.88 10.86 45.59
CA PRO A 625 -18.80 10.79 44.46
C PRO A 625 -20.21 10.60 44.97
N THR A 626 -21.10 11.52 44.61
CA THR A 626 -22.53 11.44 44.92
C THR A 626 -23.29 10.52 43.95
N ASN A 627 -22.64 9.51 43.41
CA ASN A 627 -23.28 8.54 42.52
C ASN A 627 -23.95 7.42 43.34
N SER A 628 -24.86 7.82 44.21
CA SER A 628 -25.79 6.91 44.89
C SER A 628 -27.08 6.71 44.10
N LEU A 629 -27.06 6.84 42.76
CA LEU A 629 -28.23 6.62 41.92
C LEU A 629 -27.83 5.85 40.66
N VAL A 630 -27.63 4.56 40.81
CA VAL A 630 -27.99 3.56 39.78
C VAL A 630 -28.49 2.32 40.52
#